data_7b8c4d36d43ea588b8963473f99f8563
#
_entry.id   7b8c4d36d43ea588b8963473f99f8563
#
_cell.length_a   1.000
_cell.length_b   1.000
_cell.length_c   1.000
_cell.angle_alpha   90.00
_cell.angle_beta   90.00
_cell.angle_gamma   90.00
#
_symmetry.space_group_name_H-M   'P 1'
#
loop_
_entity.id
_entity.type
_entity.pdbx_description
1 polymer ?
#
loop_
_entity_poly.entity_id
_entity_poly.type
_entity_poly.pdbx_seq_one_letter_code
_entity_poly.pdbx_strand_id
1 'polypeptide(L)'
;MTYLDPDQQAEVDSVVGAYMQVRREAVEAAGLLDDTFFMYGEDLDWAYRIKQAGWTIVYHPQVVVRHVKRAASRQSPRAQFEFYRAMLIFYRKHYRSATPLWLHSLILTGLLVRSGPKLLREIFQPQA
;
A
#
# COMPACT_ATOMS: atom_id res chain seq x y z
N MET A 1 -11.93 4.85 -6.21
CA MET A 1 -12.89 5.75 -5.52
C MET A 1 -13.74 6.51 -6.54
N THR A 2 -14.42 5.79 -7.40
CA THR A 2 -15.23 6.37 -8.48
C THR A 2 -16.64 6.79 -8.03
N TYR A 3 -17.00 6.50 -6.78
CA TYR A 3 -18.29 6.79 -6.17
C TYR A 3 -18.30 8.01 -5.24
N LEU A 4 -17.11 8.57 -4.95
CA LEU A 4 -16.99 9.78 -4.12
C LEU A 4 -16.94 11.01 -5.03
N ASP A 5 -17.65 12.04 -4.64
CA ASP A 5 -17.56 13.36 -5.28
C ASP A 5 -16.16 13.95 -4.99
N PRO A 6 -15.35 14.23 -6.01
CA PRO A 6 -13.99 14.75 -5.82
C PRO A 6 -13.95 16.17 -5.25
N ASP A 7 -15.08 16.89 -5.30
CA ASP A 7 -15.18 18.25 -4.79
C ASP A 7 -15.66 18.31 -3.32
N GLN A 8 -15.94 17.14 -2.72
CA GLN A 8 -16.39 17.06 -1.33
C GLN A 8 -15.34 16.39 -0.45
N GLN A 9 -15.23 16.91 0.78
CA GLN A 9 -14.43 16.26 1.82
C GLN A 9 -15.08 14.92 2.20
N ALA A 10 -14.25 13.86 2.27
CA ALA A 10 -14.74 12.53 2.60
C ALA A 10 -13.71 11.77 3.45
N GLU A 11 -14.21 10.89 4.32
CA GLU A 11 -13.38 9.85 4.91
C GLU A 11 -13.04 8.80 3.86
N VAL A 12 -11.76 8.39 3.82
CA VAL A 12 -11.23 7.44 2.85
C VAL A 12 -10.37 6.38 3.54
N ASP A 13 -10.10 5.28 2.86
CA ASP A 13 -9.24 4.24 3.41
C ASP A 13 -7.76 4.59 3.33
N SER A 14 -7.37 5.30 2.28
CA SER A 14 -6.00 5.76 2.08
C SER A 14 -5.95 6.94 1.11
N VAL A 15 -4.87 7.69 1.15
CA VAL A 15 -4.49 8.69 0.15
C VAL A 15 -3.13 8.33 -0.42
N VAL A 16 -2.82 8.84 -1.60
CA VAL A 16 -1.51 8.62 -2.24
C VAL A 16 -0.43 9.40 -1.48
N GLY A 17 0.69 8.75 -1.19
CA GLY A 17 1.83 9.30 -0.48
C GLY A 17 2.51 10.51 -1.15
N ALA A 18 2.06 10.94 -2.34
CA ALA A 18 2.52 12.17 -2.96
C ALA A 18 2.29 13.43 -2.10
N TYR A 19 1.24 13.40 -1.28
CA TYR A 19 0.99 14.40 -0.26
C TYR A 19 0.10 13.81 0.85
N MET A 20 0.67 13.64 2.02
CA MET A 20 -0.02 13.23 3.25
C MET A 20 0.40 14.16 4.38
N GLN A 21 -0.59 14.68 5.12
CA GLN A 21 -0.35 15.32 6.40
C GLN A 21 -0.87 14.40 7.51
N VAL A 22 -0.02 14.10 8.47
CA VAL A 22 -0.36 13.19 9.56
C VAL A 22 -0.11 13.89 10.88
N ARG A 23 -1.06 13.76 11.80
CA ARG A 23 -0.89 14.28 13.17
C ARG A 23 0.22 13.53 13.88
N ARG A 24 1.00 14.21 14.71
CA ARG A 24 2.08 13.61 15.50
C ARG A 24 1.58 12.43 16.34
N GLU A 25 0.44 12.59 17.00
CA GLU A 25 -0.16 11.58 17.85
C GLU A 25 -0.56 10.31 17.07
N ALA A 26 -0.98 10.48 15.83
CA ALA A 26 -1.27 9.37 14.94
C ALA A 26 0.01 8.64 14.50
N VAL A 27 1.09 9.39 14.26
CA VAL A 27 2.42 8.80 13.98
C VAL A 27 2.94 8.04 15.19
N GLU A 28 2.82 8.61 16.39
CA GLU A 28 3.26 7.95 17.64
C GLU A 28 2.47 6.67 17.90
N ALA A 29 1.17 6.64 17.57
CA ALA A 29 0.31 5.47 17.74
C ALA A 29 0.54 4.38 16.67
N ALA A 30 0.69 4.77 15.40
CA ALA A 30 0.81 3.85 14.26
C ALA A 30 2.26 3.48 13.90
N GLY A 31 3.25 4.23 14.42
CA GLY A 31 4.65 4.13 14.04
C GLY A 31 4.96 4.83 12.72
N LEU A 32 6.22 4.81 12.33
CA LEU A 32 6.72 5.40 11.09
C LEU A 32 6.36 4.54 9.86
N LEU A 33 6.70 5.02 8.68
CA LEU A 33 6.65 4.25 7.45
C LEU A 33 7.51 2.97 7.59
N ASP A 34 7.03 1.89 7.02
CA ASP A 34 7.72 0.60 7.03
C ASP A 34 8.72 0.53 5.87
N ASP A 35 10.00 0.43 6.17
CA ASP A 35 11.11 0.42 5.22
C ASP A 35 11.25 -0.89 4.43
N THR A 36 10.48 -1.92 4.76
CA THR A 36 10.39 -3.13 3.94
C THR A 36 9.75 -2.88 2.57
N PHE A 37 8.98 -1.79 2.46
CA PHE A 37 8.46 -1.31 1.20
C PHE A 37 9.48 -0.41 0.50
N PHE A 38 10.17 -0.94 -0.50
CA PHE A 38 11.13 -0.14 -1.27
C PHE A 38 10.45 0.91 -2.16
N MET A 39 9.32 0.54 -2.77
CA MET A 39 8.54 1.38 -3.67
C MET A 39 7.13 0.83 -3.74
N TYR A 40 6.13 1.70 -3.64
CA TYR A 40 4.71 1.38 -3.58
C TYR A 40 4.28 0.65 -2.29
N GLY A 41 3.08 0.96 -1.84
CA GLY A 41 2.42 0.28 -0.73
C GLY A 41 2.79 0.78 0.66
N GLU A 42 3.86 1.57 0.79
CA GLU A 42 4.25 2.21 2.05
C GLU A 42 3.18 3.16 2.58
N ASP A 43 2.57 3.92 1.69
CA ASP A 43 1.47 4.84 2.00
C ASP A 43 0.18 4.08 2.38
N LEU A 44 -0.12 3.01 1.67
CA LEU A 44 -1.26 2.15 1.95
C LEU A 44 -1.09 1.42 3.28
N ASP A 45 0.09 0.87 3.57
CA ASP A 45 0.42 0.23 4.84
C ASP A 45 0.28 1.20 6.01
N TRP A 46 0.83 2.39 5.83
CA TRP A 46 0.76 3.41 6.89
C TRP A 46 -0.66 3.87 7.15
N ALA A 47 -1.42 4.13 6.09
CA ALA A 47 -2.85 4.45 6.17
C ALA A 47 -3.63 3.36 6.90
N TYR A 48 -3.38 2.10 6.57
CA TYR A 48 -4.02 0.95 7.24
C TYR A 48 -3.69 0.93 8.74
N ARG A 49 -2.43 1.09 9.13
CA ARG A 49 -2.00 1.11 10.54
C ARG A 49 -2.57 2.31 11.31
N ILE A 50 -2.64 3.47 10.69
CA ILE A 50 -3.25 4.68 11.26
C ILE A 50 -4.73 4.42 11.55
N LYS A 51 -5.47 3.80 10.63
CA LYS A 51 -6.88 3.43 10.85
C LYS A 51 -7.03 2.36 11.94
N GLN A 52 -6.15 1.36 12.00
CA GLN A 52 -6.15 0.36 13.07
C GLN A 52 -5.87 0.96 14.45
N ALA A 53 -5.13 2.05 14.51
CA ALA A 53 -4.89 2.81 15.74
C ALA A 53 -6.06 3.75 16.13
N GLY A 54 -7.19 3.68 15.42
CA GLY A 54 -8.41 4.44 15.72
C GLY A 54 -8.48 5.84 15.11
N TRP A 55 -7.57 6.20 14.21
CA TRP A 55 -7.58 7.47 13.49
C TRP A 55 -8.34 7.37 12.17
N THR A 56 -8.89 8.50 11.72
CA THR A 56 -9.54 8.61 10.42
C THR A 56 -8.61 9.25 9.39
N ILE A 57 -8.77 8.87 8.13
CA ILE A 57 -8.08 9.47 6.99
C ILE A 57 -9.10 10.27 6.19
N VAL A 58 -8.80 11.54 5.98
CA VAL A 58 -9.72 12.48 5.33
C VAL A 58 -9.12 12.99 4.03
N TYR A 59 -9.86 12.81 2.94
CA TYR A 59 -9.58 13.50 1.68
C TYR A 59 -10.10 14.93 1.75
N HIS A 60 -9.23 15.91 1.45
CA HIS A 60 -9.54 17.33 1.51
C HIS A 60 -9.42 17.98 0.13
N PRO A 61 -10.52 18.27 -0.56
CA PRO A 61 -10.51 18.69 -1.97
C PRO A 61 -9.94 20.12 -2.18
N GLN A 62 -9.93 20.97 -1.15
CA GLN A 62 -9.40 22.33 -1.26
C GLN A 62 -7.86 22.36 -1.37
N VAL A 63 -7.19 21.26 -1.04
CA VAL A 63 -5.73 21.13 -1.16
C VAL A 63 -5.40 20.49 -2.50
N VAL A 64 -4.90 21.28 -3.44
CA VAL A 64 -4.53 20.83 -4.77
C VAL A 64 -3.01 20.73 -4.87
N VAL A 65 -2.50 19.54 -5.15
CA VAL A 65 -1.08 19.24 -5.32
C VAL A 65 -0.80 18.79 -6.75
N ARG A 66 0.15 19.45 -7.41
CA ARG A 66 0.62 19.02 -8.74
C ARG A 66 1.68 17.94 -8.59
N HIS A 67 1.29 16.69 -8.73
CA HIS A 67 2.20 15.57 -8.74
C HIS A 67 2.68 15.26 -10.16
N VAL A 68 3.98 15.37 -10.41
CA VAL A 68 4.59 15.01 -11.68
C VAL A 68 4.75 13.49 -11.75
N LYS A 69 3.66 12.82 -12.16
CA LYS A 69 3.68 11.37 -12.36
C LYS A 69 4.77 10.98 -13.36
N ARG A 70 5.44 9.86 -13.15
CA ARG A 70 6.44 9.24 -14.02
C ARG A 70 7.89 9.77 -13.92
N ALA A 71 8.22 10.69 -13.04
CA ALA A 71 9.61 11.07 -12.84
C ALA A 71 10.46 9.89 -12.30
N ALA A 72 9.90 9.10 -11.39
CA ALA A 72 10.62 7.97 -10.75
C ALA A 72 10.22 6.57 -11.27
N SER A 73 9.04 6.39 -11.90
CA SER A 73 8.48 5.07 -12.19
C SER A 73 7.99 4.86 -13.62
N ARG A 74 8.70 5.38 -14.61
CA ARG A 74 8.39 5.01 -16.00
C ARG A 74 8.47 3.51 -16.15
N GLN A 75 7.33 2.87 -16.42
CA GLN A 75 7.09 1.48 -16.87
C GLN A 75 8.36 0.60 -17.00
N SER A 76 9.13 0.50 -15.92
CA SER A 76 10.29 -0.38 -15.91
C SER A 76 9.86 -1.74 -15.39
N PRO A 77 10.45 -2.84 -15.87
CA PRO A 77 10.22 -4.18 -15.30
C PRO A 77 10.49 -4.24 -13.79
N ARG A 78 11.38 -3.37 -13.28
CA ARG A 78 11.66 -3.23 -11.86
C ARG A 78 10.46 -2.62 -11.12
N ALA A 79 9.87 -1.54 -11.63
CA ALA A 79 8.72 -0.89 -11.00
C ALA A 79 7.50 -1.84 -10.94
N GLN A 80 7.29 -2.63 -12.00
CA GLN A 80 6.25 -3.65 -12.01
C GLN A 80 6.50 -4.75 -10.96
N PHE A 81 7.73 -5.23 -10.86
CA PHE A 81 8.12 -6.21 -9.84
C PHE A 81 7.90 -5.67 -8.42
N GLU A 82 8.39 -4.44 -8.13
CA GLU A 82 8.23 -3.82 -6.80
C GLU A 82 6.75 -3.60 -6.45
N PHE A 83 5.90 -3.30 -7.42
CA PHE A 83 4.45 -3.18 -7.20
C PHE A 83 3.85 -4.51 -6.69
N TYR A 84 4.15 -5.63 -7.35
CA TYR A 84 3.64 -6.94 -6.91
C TYR A 84 4.32 -7.44 -5.63
N ARG A 85 5.60 -7.09 -5.43
CA ARG A 85 6.30 -7.34 -4.17
C ARG A 85 5.63 -6.61 -3.02
N ALA A 86 5.32 -5.33 -3.18
CA ALA A 86 4.59 -4.54 -2.19
C ALA A 86 3.21 -5.14 -1.87
N MET A 87 2.46 -5.59 -2.88
CA MET A 87 1.19 -6.30 -2.66
C MET A 87 1.37 -7.58 -1.84
N LEU A 88 2.43 -8.35 -2.09
CA LEU A 88 2.74 -9.56 -1.32
C LEU A 88 3.07 -9.23 0.14
N ILE A 89 3.90 -8.20 0.38
CA ILE A 89 4.27 -7.74 1.73
C ILE A 89 3.02 -7.30 2.47
N PHE A 90 2.21 -6.43 1.87
CA PHE A 90 0.98 -5.92 2.47
C PHE A 90 0.00 -7.05 2.81
N TYR A 91 -0.22 -7.97 1.88
CA TYR A 91 -1.07 -9.14 2.10
C TYR A 91 -0.56 -10.00 3.27
N ARG A 92 0.73 -10.31 3.32
CA ARG A 92 1.32 -11.11 4.38
C ARG A 92 1.21 -10.46 5.74
N LYS A 93 1.49 -9.17 5.80
CA LYS A 93 1.48 -8.38 7.04
C LYS A 93 0.08 -8.26 7.65
N HIS A 94 -0.94 -8.04 6.82
CA HIS A 94 -2.26 -7.66 7.32
C HIS A 94 -3.33 -8.74 7.17
N TYR A 95 -3.22 -9.62 6.19
CA TYR A 95 -4.32 -10.53 5.85
C TYR A 95 -3.97 -12.02 5.92
N ARG A 96 -2.69 -12.38 5.88
CA ARG A 96 -2.27 -13.79 5.80
C ARG A 96 -2.84 -14.64 6.93
N SER A 97 -2.85 -14.14 8.17
CA SER A 97 -3.31 -14.89 9.35
C SER A 97 -4.82 -15.24 9.30
N ALA A 98 -5.62 -14.38 8.68
CA ALA A 98 -7.07 -14.56 8.54
C ALA A 98 -7.46 -15.26 7.22
N THR A 99 -6.49 -15.52 6.33
CA THR A 99 -6.78 -16.07 4.99
C THR A 99 -6.71 -17.59 4.98
N PRO A 100 -7.76 -18.31 4.56
CA PRO A 100 -7.75 -19.76 4.45
C PRO A 100 -6.76 -20.23 3.37
N LEU A 101 -6.23 -21.45 3.51
CA LEU A 101 -5.13 -21.96 2.68
C LEU A 101 -5.45 -21.97 1.19
N TRP A 102 -6.67 -22.30 0.80
CA TRP A 102 -7.06 -22.33 -0.61
C TRP A 102 -7.01 -20.92 -1.25
N LEU A 103 -7.51 -19.89 -0.51
CA LEU A 103 -7.48 -18.51 -0.96
C LEU A 103 -6.05 -17.95 -0.97
N HIS A 104 -5.24 -18.31 0.04
CA HIS A 104 -3.82 -17.99 0.07
C HIS A 104 -3.10 -18.49 -1.18
N SER A 105 -3.30 -19.75 -1.55
CA SER A 105 -2.70 -20.32 -2.75
C SER A 105 -3.14 -19.60 -4.03
N LEU A 106 -4.42 -19.23 -4.12
CA LEU A 106 -4.96 -18.50 -5.25
C LEU A 106 -4.32 -17.09 -5.36
N ILE A 107 -4.19 -16.37 -4.24
CA ILE A 107 -3.55 -15.04 -4.19
C ILE A 107 -2.10 -15.15 -4.64
N LEU A 108 -1.32 -16.09 -4.09
CA LEU A 108 0.09 -16.26 -4.48
C LEU A 108 0.23 -16.61 -5.97
N THR A 109 -0.62 -17.49 -6.48
CA THR A 109 -0.62 -17.84 -7.90
C THR A 109 -0.94 -16.62 -8.77
N GLY A 110 -1.94 -15.84 -8.42
CA GLY A 110 -2.30 -14.62 -9.14
C GLY A 110 -1.18 -13.58 -9.17
N LEU A 111 -0.52 -13.37 -8.02
CA LEU A 111 0.63 -12.47 -7.92
C LEU A 111 1.80 -12.98 -8.78
N LEU A 112 2.09 -14.28 -8.73
CA LEU A 112 3.18 -14.90 -9.49
C LEU A 112 2.97 -14.79 -11.01
N VAL A 113 1.77 -15.09 -11.48
CA VAL A 113 1.40 -14.98 -12.90
C VAL A 113 1.60 -13.55 -13.43
N ARG A 114 1.28 -12.55 -12.60
CA ARG A 114 1.38 -11.14 -12.99
C ARG A 114 2.79 -10.55 -12.87
N SER A 115 3.55 -10.97 -11.88
CA SER A 115 4.90 -10.44 -11.59
C SER A 115 6.01 -11.18 -12.29
N GLY A 116 5.76 -12.44 -12.72
CA GLY A 116 6.76 -13.34 -13.27
C GLY A 116 7.58 -14.07 -12.19
N PRO A 117 8.52 -14.97 -12.62
CA PRO A 117 9.20 -15.92 -11.74
C PRO A 117 10.10 -15.30 -10.68
N LYS A 118 10.46 -14.03 -10.82
CA LYS A 118 11.30 -13.33 -9.83
C LYS A 118 10.62 -13.25 -8.46
N LEU A 119 9.29 -13.21 -8.41
CA LEU A 119 8.54 -13.15 -7.15
C LEU A 119 8.61 -14.47 -6.36
N LEU A 120 8.97 -15.59 -6.99
CA LEU A 120 9.16 -16.87 -6.29
C LEU A 120 10.15 -16.76 -5.14
N ARG A 121 11.25 -16.03 -5.34
CA ARG A 121 12.24 -15.81 -4.28
C ARG A 121 11.63 -15.13 -3.07
N GLU A 122 10.83 -14.09 -3.29
CA GLU A 122 10.16 -13.35 -2.21
C GLU A 122 9.09 -14.22 -1.51
N ILE A 123 8.43 -15.10 -2.27
CA ILE A 123 7.41 -16.03 -1.70
C ILE A 123 8.05 -17.01 -0.73
N PHE A 124 9.26 -17.48 -1.01
CA PHE A 124 9.95 -18.48 -0.17
C PHE A 124 10.94 -17.89 0.84
N GLN A 125 11.21 -16.58 0.78
CA GLN A 125 12.02 -15.93 1.81
C GLN A 125 11.18 -15.74 3.09
N PRO A 126 11.70 -16.15 4.26
CA PRO A 126 11.09 -15.77 5.54
C PRO A 126 11.17 -14.24 5.66
N GLN A 127 10.08 -13.63 6.08
CA GLN A 127 10.12 -12.22 6.48
C GLN A 127 10.94 -12.15 7.79
N ALA A 128 11.96 -11.31 7.78
CA ALA A 128 12.73 -10.97 8.97
C ALA A 128 11.87 -10.12 9.92
#